data_45fe4e802f2d486de291b210d74797af
#
_entry.id   45fe4e802f2d486de291b210d74797af
#
_cell.length_a   1.000
_cell.length_b   1.000
_cell.length_c   1.000
_cell.angle_alpha   90.00
_cell.angle_beta   90.00
_cell.angle_gamma   90.00
#
_symmetry.space_group_name_H-M   'P 1'
#
loop_
_entity.id
_entity.type
_entity.pdbx_description
1 polymer ?
#
loop_
_entity_poly.entity_id
_entity_poly.type
_entity_poly.pdbx_seq_one_letter_code
_entity_poly.pdbx_strand_id
1 'polypeptide(L)'
;MNNQIIRGIAFALLLAAGVGAAAECEKICESPKSCQEPNVQPDPVDVVLKQLNDKTLALTYCEAMIEYKTIQPLYESEAIRKGTLYYAKFGEKSNLRINFLTLKQDDEKEEKYIEQYIFDGMWLTQINYQIKAVKKYQLAEPNKPVDAFDVASNKIPLIGFAKTENLKEQFDITLVDPNNDEPATFFQLHLKVKPDSTYKDDYVSLDFWVDKDLGLPTKIIAVSTEEDIYEIRLLKPKIGEKIDKKVFEFKIPRGFGEPEIIPLEKKEE
;
A
#
# COMPACT_ATOMS: atom_id res chain seq x y z
N MET A 1 -19.36 -46.41 0.51
CA MET A 1 -20.45 -46.74 1.45
C MET A 1 -20.99 -45.41 1.91
N ASN A 2 -22.10 -45.02 1.27
CA ASN A 2 -23.43 -44.82 1.88
C ASN A 2 -23.46 -43.66 2.92
N ASN A 3 -24.32 -42.67 2.91
CA ASN A 3 -25.64 -42.57 2.31
C ASN A 3 -26.10 -41.09 2.34
N GLN A 4 -26.79 -40.72 1.31
CA GLN A 4 -27.73 -39.59 1.22
C GLN A 4 -28.80 -39.64 2.33
N ILE A 5 -29.39 -38.51 2.73
CA ILE A 5 -30.85 -38.37 2.89
C ILE A 5 -31.27 -36.92 2.62
N ILE A 6 -32.07 -36.78 1.58
CA ILE A 6 -32.96 -35.67 1.18
C ILE A 6 -34.28 -35.85 1.97
N ARG A 7 -34.92 -34.71 2.36
CA ARG A 7 -36.38 -34.48 2.55
C ARG A 7 -36.58 -33.02 2.94
N GLY A 8 -37.30 -32.16 2.25
CA GLY A 8 -38.45 -32.23 1.39
C GLY A 8 -39.76 -32.07 2.17
N ILE A 9 -40.67 -31.20 1.67
CA ILE A 9 -42.11 -31.03 2.01
C ILE A 9 -42.36 -29.71 2.75
N ALA A 10 -43.03 -28.75 2.22
CA ALA A 10 -44.21 -28.47 1.40
C ALA A 10 -45.27 -27.67 2.18
N PHE A 11 -45.70 -26.61 1.56
CA PHE A 11 -47.03 -26.03 1.49
C PHE A 11 -48.04 -26.19 2.64
N ALA A 12 -48.60 -25.07 3.09
CA ALA A 12 -50.04 -24.91 3.30
C ALA A 12 -50.49 -23.45 3.23
N LEU A 13 -51.23 -23.13 2.18
CA LEU A 13 -52.14 -22.00 2.09
C LEU A 13 -53.32 -22.24 3.06
N LEU A 14 -53.77 -21.18 3.73
CA LEU A 14 -55.16 -21.09 4.26
C LEU A 14 -55.67 -19.66 4.08
N LEU A 15 -56.58 -19.54 3.12
CA LEU A 15 -57.49 -18.39 2.97
C LEU A 15 -58.61 -18.52 4.01
N ALA A 16 -58.93 -17.45 4.72
CA ALA A 16 -60.23 -17.26 5.32
C ALA A 16 -60.62 -15.79 5.24
N ALA A 17 -61.68 -15.55 4.49
CA ALA A 17 -62.38 -14.29 4.40
C ALA A 17 -63.30 -14.09 5.64
N GLY A 18 -63.36 -12.88 6.14
CA GLY A 18 -64.31 -12.45 7.17
C GLY A 18 -64.60 -10.96 7.02
N VAL A 19 -65.83 -10.71 6.62
CA VAL A 19 -66.45 -9.40 6.40
C VAL A 19 -66.92 -8.83 7.74
N GLY A 20 -66.74 -7.50 7.96
CA GLY A 20 -67.70 -6.80 8.76
C GLY A 20 -67.18 -5.75 9.76
N ALA A 21 -67.61 -4.56 9.51
CA ALA A 21 -68.02 -3.47 10.35
C ALA A 21 -67.12 -2.22 10.31
N ALA A 22 -67.69 -1.21 9.68
CA ALA A 22 -67.27 0.19 9.72
C ALA A 22 -67.48 0.76 11.12
N ALA A 23 -66.49 1.51 11.61
CA ALA A 23 -66.66 2.54 12.61
C ALA A 23 -65.73 3.70 12.22
N GLU A 24 -66.41 4.81 11.84
CA GLU A 24 -65.78 6.13 11.70
C GLU A 24 -65.19 6.58 13.03
N CYS A 25 -63.96 7.03 12.97
CA CYS A 25 -63.45 7.94 13.98
C CYS A 25 -62.53 8.96 13.34
N GLU A 26 -62.88 10.21 13.58
CA GLU A 26 -62.33 11.44 13.00
C GLU A 26 -60.82 11.65 13.28
N LYS A 27 -60.17 12.19 12.26
CA LYS A 27 -59.13 13.22 12.26
C LYS A 27 -58.33 13.46 13.56
N ILE A 28 -57.05 13.10 13.52
CA ILE A 28 -56.00 13.98 13.97
C ILE A 28 -54.87 13.96 12.95
N CYS A 29 -54.72 15.06 12.20
CA CYS A 29 -53.56 15.33 11.36
C CYS A 29 -52.39 15.63 12.28
N GLU A 30 -51.52 14.66 12.56
CA GLU A 30 -50.16 14.92 13.00
C GLU A 30 -49.26 14.91 11.80
N SER A 31 -48.62 16.05 11.55
CA SER A 31 -47.63 16.32 10.52
C SER A 31 -46.55 15.24 10.52
N PRO A 32 -46.09 14.78 9.32
CA PRO A 32 -44.93 13.90 9.26
C PRO A 32 -43.71 14.69 9.76
N LYS A 33 -43.24 14.36 10.97
CA LYS A 33 -41.91 14.74 11.41
C LYS A 33 -40.96 14.20 10.36
N SER A 34 -40.34 15.10 9.60
CA SER A 34 -39.24 14.78 8.73
C SER A 34 -38.19 14.09 9.58
N CYS A 35 -38.02 12.79 9.37
CA CYS A 35 -36.82 12.07 9.80
C CYS A 35 -35.68 12.70 9.00
N GLN A 36 -35.06 13.73 9.53
CA GLN A 36 -33.75 14.16 9.10
C GLN A 36 -32.83 12.99 9.43
N GLU A 37 -32.38 12.30 8.40
CA GLU A 37 -31.24 11.39 8.54
C GLU A 37 -30.13 12.18 9.22
N PRO A 38 -29.47 11.62 10.25
CA PRO A 38 -28.34 12.28 10.88
C PRO A 38 -27.32 12.57 9.77
N ASN A 39 -26.99 13.84 9.60
CA ASN A 39 -25.94 14.30 8.69
C ASN A 39 -24.60 13.77 9.26
N VAL A 40 -24.31 12.48 9.01
CA VAL A 40 -23.05 11.84 9.40
C VAL A 40 -21.99 12.43 8.47
N GLN A 41 -21.27 13.41 8.95
CA GLN A 41 -20.07 13.87 8.26
C GLN A 41 -19.12 12.66 8.13
N PRO A 42 -18.57 12.40 6.93
CA PRO A 42 -17.66 11.30 6.75
C PRO A 42 -16.43 11.50 7.66
N ASP A 43 -15.94 10.40 8.23
CA ASP A 43 -14.73 10.40 9.04
C ASP A 43 -13.58 11.05 8.23
N PRO A 44 -12.88 12.06 8.76
CA PRO A 44 -11.77 12.70 8.09
C PRO A 44 -10.70 11.70 7.59
N VAL A 45 -10.46 10.62 8.33
CA VAL A 45 -9.57 9.53 7.91
C VAL A 45 -10.08 8.88 6.63
N ASP A 46 -11.39 8.60 6.53
CA ASP A 46 -11.99 7.99 5.35
C ASP A 46 -11.87 8.88 4.11
N VAL A 47 -11.98 10.18 4.28
CA VAL A 47 -11.81 11.14 3.19
C VAL A 47 -10.39 11.08 2.64
N VAL A 48 -9.39 11.08 3.52
CA VAL A 48 -7.96 11.02 3.10
C VAL A 48 -7.63 9.66 2.48
N LEU A 49 -8.09 8.55 3.08
CA LEU A 49 -7.87 7.20 2.55
C LEU A 49 -8.53 7.03 1.18
N LYS A 50 -9.75 7.54 1.00
CA LYS A 50 -10.42 7.51 -0.30
C LYS A 50 -9.63 8.29 -1.35
N GLN A 51 -9.17 9.50 -1.04
CA GLN A 51 -8.35 10.30 -1.95
C GLN A 51 -7.07 9.55 -2.32
N LEU A 52 -6.39 8.97 -1.35
CA LEU A 52 -5.17 8.18 -1.54
C LEU A 52 -5.43 6.99 -2.46
N ASN A 53 -6.50 6.23 -2.21
CA ASN A 53 -6.88 5.09 -3.03
C ASN A 53 -7.19 5.48 -4.48
N ASP A 54 -8.02 6.51 -4.68
CA ASP A 54 -8.39 6.99 -6.00
C ASP A 54 -7.16 7.42 -6.81
N LYS A 55 -6.20 8.10 -6.18
CA LYS A 55 -4.95 8.55 -6.81
C LYS A 55 -3.99 7.40 -7.10
N THR A 56 -3.86 6.45 -6.20
CA THR A 56 -3.01 5.26 -6.38
C THR A 56 -3.54 4.39 -7.51
N LEU A 57 -4.85 4.16 -7.58
CA LEU A 57 -5.48 3.39 -8.67
C LEU A 57 -5.34 4.08 -10.03
N ALA A 58 -5.41 5.41 -10.07
CA ALA A 58 -5.23 6.21 -11.28
C ALA A 58 -3.75 6.37 -11.69
N LEU A 59 -2.80 5.98 -10.85
CA LEU A 59 -1.38 6.17 -11.10
C LEU A 59 -0.92 5.27 -12.25
N THR A 60 -0.48 5.90 -13.35
CA THR A 60 0.05 5.20 -14.52
C THR A 60 1.55 5.35 -14.65
N TYR A 61 2.09 6.53 -14.34
CA TYR A 61 3.52 6.84 -14.40
C TYR A 61 3.93 7.70 -13.23
N CYS A 62 5.06 7.36 -12.62
CA CYS A 62 5.68 8.17 -11.57
C CYS A 62 7.20 8.09 -11.71
N GLU A 63 7.86 9.24 -11.75
CA GLU A 63 9.31 9.40 -11.61
C GLU A 63 9.57 10.29 -10.41
N ALA A 64 10.47 9.89 -9.51
CA ALA A 64 10.87 10.71 -8.38
C ALA A 64 12.34 10.47 -8.00
N MET A 65 12.97 11.45 -7.39
CA MET A 65 14.16 11.16 -6.60
C MET A 65 13.72 10.47 -5.31
N ILE A 66 14.45 9.43 -4.90
CA ILE A 66 14.20 8.69 -3.66
C ILE A 66 15.36 8.89 -2.69
N GLU A 67 15.02 9.17 -1.45
CA GLU A 67 15.92 9.09 -0.31
C GLU A 67 15.38 8.03 0.64
N TYR A 68 16.21 7.04 0.95
CA TYR A 68 15.88 5.94 1.86
C TYR A 68 16.86 5.95 3.01
N LYS A 69 16.35 6.27 4.18
CA LYS A 69 17.10 6.35 5.43
C LYS A 69 16.73 5.17 6.31
N THR A 70 17.74 4.50 6.85
CA THR A 70 17.60 3.47 7.87
C THR A 70 18.29 3.95 9.12
N ILE A 71 17.63 3.93 10.27
CA ILE A 71 18.19 4.24 11.58
C ILE A 71 18.06 2.97 12.42
N GLN A 72 19.14 2.55 13.00
CA GLN A 72 19.24 1.40 13.89
C GLN A 72 19.64 1.87 15.29
N PRO A 73 18.69 2.25 16.15
CA PRO A 73 18.98 2.86 17.44
C PRO A 73 19.86 1.99 18.35
N LEU A 74 19.64 0.66 18.30
CA LEU A 74 20.41 -0.29 19.10
C LEU A 74 21.91 -0.27 18.76
N TYR A 75 22.25 0.03 17.49
CA TYR A 75 23.62 0.08 16.98
C TYR A 75 24.16 1.50 16.87
N GLU A 76 23.36 2.51 17.24
CA GLU A 76 23.69 3.93 17.05
C GLU A 76 24.12 4.24 15.60
N SER A 77 23.50 3.56 14.63
CA SER A 77 23.89 3.61 13.21
C SER A 77 22.78 4.18 12.34
N GLU A 78 23.17 4.94 11.33
CA GLU A 78 22.30 5.56 10.34
C GLU A 78 22.86 5.35 8.93
N ALA A 79 22.02 4.96 7.99
CA ALA A 79 22.41 4.84 6.59
C ALA A 79 21.41 5.58 5.69
N ILE A 80 21.90 6.42 4.78
CA ILE A 80 21.09 7.15 3.81
C ILE A 80 21.49 6.75 2.40
N ARG A 81 20.55 6.15 1.66
CA ARG A 81 20.71 5.84 0.24
C ARG A 81 19.89 6.83 -0.58
N LYS A 82 20.49 7.39 -1.64
CA LYS A 82 19.80 8.29 -2.55
C LYS A 82 19.83 7.76 -3.98
N GLY A 83 18.77 8.08 -4.72
CA GLY A 83 18.65 7.58 -6.07
C GLY A 83 17.41 8.07 -6.79
N THR A 84 16.91 7.24 -7.71
CA THR A 84 15.72 7.49 -8.50
C THR A 84 14.75 6.32 -8.43
N LEU A 85 13.46 6.64 -8.40
CA LEU A 85 12.36 5.68 -8.50
C LEU A 85 11.61 5.94 -9.79
N TYR A 86 11.31 4.88 -10.53
CA TYR A 86 10.43 4.87 -11.70
C TYR A 86 9.34 3.83 -11.50
N TYR A 87 8.10 4.25 -11.71
CA TYR A 87 6.94 3.37 -11.75
C TYR A 87 6.19 3.58 -13.06
N ALA A 88 5.77 2.49 -13.68
CA ALA A 88 4.92 2.56 -14.87
C ALA A 88 3.96 1.39 -14.94
N LYS A 89 2.71 1.69 -15.30
CA LYS A 89 1.67 0.70 -15.58
C LYS A 89 1.50 0.55 -17.08
N PHE A 90 1.75 -0.65 -17.60
CA PHE A 90 1.58 -0.99 -19.01
C PHE A 90 0.49 -2.05 -19.16
N GLY A 91 -0.75 -1.59 -19.40
CA GLY A 91 -1.93 -2.44 -19.35
C GLY A 91 -2.20 -2.89 -17.91
N GLU A 92 -2.26 -4.21 -17.69
CA GLU A 92 -2.50 -4.80 -16.36
C GLU A 92 -1.23 -4.99 -15.54
N LYS A 93 -0.04 -4.82 -16.14
CA LYS A 93 1.24 -5.01 -15.47
C LYS A 93 1.82 -3.70 -15.02
N SER A 94 2.20 -3.64 -13.76
CA SER A 94 3.00 -2.56 -13.22
C SER A 94 4.47 -2.95 -13.14
N ASN A 95 5.33 -1.98 -13.36
CA ASN A 95 6.78 -2.12 -13.30
C ASN A 95 7.32 -1.08 -12.34
N LEU A 96 8.33 -1.46 -11.58
CA LEU A 96 9.04 -0.57 -10.67
C LEU A 96 10.54 -0.69 -10.91
N ARG A 97 11.22 0.44 -10.90
CA ARG A 97 12.68 0.46 -10.83
C ARG A 97 13.13 1.46 -9.79
N ILE A 98 13.98 1.01 -8.89
CA ILE A 98 14.69 1.87 -7.93
C ILE A 98 16.16 1.73 -8.20
N ASN A 99 16.84 2.86 -8.45
CA ASN A 99 18.28 2.90 -8.61
C ASN A 99 18.85 3.72 -7.45
N PHE A 100 19.48 3.09 -6.47
CA PHE A 100 20.31 3.78 -5.52
C PHE A 100 21.68 4.04 -6.15
N LEU A 101 22.19 5.24 -5.97
CA LEU A 101 23.43 5.71 -6.60
C LEU A 101 24.48 6.06 -5.56
N THR A 102 24.05 6.44 -4.38
CA THR A 102 24.95 6.84 -3.27
C THR A 102 24.49 6.25 -1.95
N LEU A 103 25.45 6.13 -1.03
CA LEU A 103 25.26 5.77 0.37
C LEU A 103 26.04 6.75 1.23
N LYS A 104 25.41 7.24 2.28
CA LYS A 104 26.06 7.88 3.41
C LYS A 104 25.80 7.03 4.64
N GLN A 105 26.84 6.66 5.37
CA GLN A 105 26.73 5.90 6.61
C GLN A 105 27.27 6.74 7.75
N ASP A 106 26.47 6.91 8.79
CA ASP A 106 26.78 7.68 10.00
C ASP A 106 27.32 9.08 9.65
N ASP A 107 28.45 9.47 10.24
CA ASP A 107 29.13 10.74 9.97
C ASP A 107 30.09 10.69 8.77
N GLU A 108 30.12 9.57 8.04
CA GLU A 108 31.00 9.42 6.88
C GLU A 108 30.53 10.28 5.69
N LYS A 109 31.45 10.48 4.75
CA LYS A 109 31.10 11.19 3.50
C LYS A 109 30.24 10.29 2.63
N GLU A 110 29.28 10.94 1.96
CA GLU A 110 28.49 10.27 0.92
C GLU A 110 29.41 9.69 -0.17
N GLU A 111 29.27 8.40 -0.44
CA GLU A 111 30.06 7.66 -1.41
C GLU A 111 29.19 7.08 -2.53
N LYS A 112 29.85 6.69 -3.63
CA LYS A 112 29.18 6.01 -4.72
C LYS A 112 28.81 4.58 -4.30
N TYR A 113 27.52 4.31 -4.30
CA TYR A 113 26.96 3.00 -3.98
C TYR A 113 25.86 2.68 -4.99
N ILE A 114 26.07 1.70 -5.86
CA ILE A 114 25.09 1.36 -6.88
C ILE A 114 24.37 0.07 -6.51
N GLU A 115 23.09 0.19 -6.30
CA GLU A 115 22.19 -0.93 -6.08
C GLU A 115 20.88 -0.67 -6.81
N GLN A 116 20.37 -1.68 -7.51
CA GLN A 116 19.17 -1.56 -8.34
C GLN A 116 18.16 -2.62 -7.97
N TYR A 117 16.90 -2.22 -7.92
CA TYR A 117 15.73 -3.08 -7.76
C TYR A 117 14.85 -2.89 -8.97
N ILE A 118 14.52 -3.97 -9.69
CA ILE A 118 13.74 -3.92 -10.92
C ILE A 118 12.66 -4.99 -10.83
N PHE A 119 11.41 -4.57 -10.87
CA PHE A 119 10.24 -5.43 -10.84
C PHE A 119 9.48 -5.36 -12.18
N ASP A 120 9.08 -6.52 -12.72
CA ASP A 120 8.45 -6.64 -14.03
C ASP A 120 7.00 -7.17 -14.00
N GLY A 121 6.38 -7.16 -12.81
CA GLY A 121 5.06 -7.73 -12.56
C GLY A 121 5.09 -9.15 -11.97
N MET A 122 6.23 -9.83 -12.02
CA MET A 122 6.40 -11.19 -11.50
C MET A 122 7.73 -11.38 -10.75
N TRP A 123 8.81 -10.84 -11.29
CA TRP A 123 10.15 -10.98 -10.77
C TRP A 123 10.68 -9.67 -10.22
N LEU A 124 11.21 -9.71 -8.99
CA LEU A 124 12.03 -8.65 -8.45
C LEU A 124 13.51 -9.02 -8.65
N THR A 125 14.21 -8.24 -9.44
CA THR A 125 15.65 -8.41 -9.63
C THR A 125 16.40 -7.37 -8.82
N GLN A 126 17.25 -7.81 -7.91
CA GLN A 126 18.19 -6.98 -7.15
C GLN A 126 19.59 -7.13 -7.75
N ILE A 127 20.24 -6.02 -8.06
CA ILE A 127 21.61 -5.97 -8.58
C ILE A 127 22.46 -5.13 -7.64
N ASN A 128 23.41 -5.76 -6.96
CA ASN A 128 24.35 -5.08 -6.09
C ASN A 128 25.72 -5.02 -6.77
N TYR A 129 26.17 -3.79 -7.08
CA TYR A 129 27.41 -3.56 -7.83
C TYR A 129 28.67 -3.66 -6.97
N GLN A 130 28.56 -3.49 -5.66
CA GLN A 130 29.70 -3.57 -4.72
C GLN A 130 30.22 -5.01 -4.63
N ILE A 131 29.31 -5.96 -4.50
CA ILE A 131 29.61 -7.39 -4.37
C ILE A 131 29.41 -8.16 -5.70
N LYS A 132 29.04 -7.45 -6.78
CA LYS A 132 28.76 -8.01 -8.10
C LYS A 132 27.78 -9.19 -8.07
N ALA A 133 26.72 -9.07 -7.27
CA ALA A 133 25.69 -10.08 -7.09
C ALA A 133 24.39 -9.68 -7.78
N VAL A 134 23.68 -10.68 -8.32
CA VAL A 134 22.33 -10.54 -8.87
C VAL A 134 21.44 -11.58 -8.19
N LYS A 135 20.32 -11.12 -7.61
CA LYS A 135 19.28 -11.98 -7.03
C LYS A 135 17.97 -11.75 -7.75
N LYS A 136 17.25 -12.82 -8.05
CA LYS A 136 15.93 -12.77 -8.67
C LYS A 136 14.93 -13.48 -7.78
N TYR A 137 14.00 -12.72 -7.23
CA TYR A 137 12.92 -13.22 -6.39
C TYR A 137 11.66 -13.39 -7.25
N GLN A 138 11.11 -14.59 -7.30
CA GLN A 138 9.79 -14.79 -7.87
C GLN A 138 8.76 -14.36 -6.83
N LEU A 139 7.92 -13.37 -7.16
CA LEU A 139 6.97 -12.77 -6.22
C LEU A 139 5.51 -13.00 -6.66
N ALA A 140 5.31 -13.53 -7.87
CA ALA A 140 4.01 -13.87 -8.40
C ALA A 140 4.07 -15.10 -9.31
N GLU A 141 2.91 -15.73 -9.50
CA GLU A 141 2.75 -16.77 -10.52
C GLU A 141 2.74 -16.15 -11.93
N PRO A 142 3.17 -16.88 -12.98
CA PRO A 142 3.28 -16.35 -14.34
C PRO A 142 2.01 -15.72 -14.88
N ASN A 143 0.84 -16.18 -14.45
CA ASN A 143 -0.47 -15.75 -14.95
C ASN A 143 -1.23 -14.84 -13.97
N LYS A 144 -0.61 -14.47 -12.85
CA LYS A 144 -1.20 -13.62 -11.81
C LYS A 144 -0.21 -12.52 -11.43
N PRO A 145 0.01 -11.52 -12.31
CA PRO A 145 0.91 -10.42 -11.96
C PRO A 145 0.36 -9.67 -10.75
N VAL A 146 1.26 -9.25 -9.87
CA VAL A 146 0.94 -8.42 -8.70
C VAL A 146 1.35 -6.98 -8.95
N ASP A 147 0.77 -6.05 -8.20
CA ASP A 147 1.16 -4.66 -8.31
C ASP A 147 2.57 -4.43 -7.75
N ALA A 148 3.32 -3.55 -8.40
CA ALA A 148 4.72 -3.29 -8.06
C ALA A 148 4.89 -2.70 -6.66
N PHE A 149 3.91 -1.92 -6.20
CA PHE A 149 3.95 -1.36 -4.86
C PHE A 149 3.59 -2.38 -3.78
N ASP A 150 2.68 -3.32 -4.06
CA ASP A 150 2.39 -4.44 -3.14
C ASP A 150 3.65 -5.27 -2.88
N VAL A 151 4.46 -5.47 -3.93
CA VAL A 151 5.72 -6.22 -3.85
C VAL A 151 6.82 -5.43 -3.17
N ALA A 152 6.96 -4.16 -3.53
CA ALA A 152 8.01 -3.30 -2.96
C ALA A 152 7.85 -3.17 -1.44
N SER A 153 6.61 -3.20 -0.94
CA SER A 153 6.28 -3.10 0.49
C SER A 153 6.90 -4.22 1.35
N ASN A 154 7.21 -5.38 0.75
CA ASN A 154 7.87 -6.48 1.46
C ASN A 154 9.39 -6.27 1.65
N LYS A 155 10.00 -5.32 0.95
CA LYS A 155 11.46 -5.06 1.01
C LYS A 155 11.78 -3.62 1.39
N ILE A 156 10.91 -2.70 1.03
CA ILE A 156 11.02 -1.26 1.31
C ILE A 156 9.60 -0.82 1.72
N PRO A 157 9.38 -0.12 2.83
CA PRO A 157 8.04 0.20 3.34
C PRO A 157 7.29 1.21 2.44
N LEU A 158 7.01 0.82 1.19
CA LEU A 158 6.20 1.57 0.22
C LEU A 158 4.70 1.26 0.32
N ILE A 159 4.24 0.82 1.50
CA ILE A 159 2.87 0.36 1.76
C ILE A 159 1.81 1.39 1.36
N GLY A 160 2.09 2.67 1.50
CA GLY A 160 1.16 3.75 1.15
C GLY A 160 0.84 3.88 -0.35
N PHE A 161 1.55 3.16 -1.21
CA PHE A 161 1.29 3.08 -2.65
C PHE A 161 0.56 1.78 -3.04
N ALA A 162 0.39 0.84 -2.12
CA ALA A 162 -0.41 -0.36 -2.32
C ALA A 162 -1.91 -0.03 -2.27
N LYS A 163 -2.74 -1.01 -2.57
CA LYS A 163 -4.20 -0.87 -2.45
C LYS A 163 -4.58 -0.48 -1.04
N THR A 164 -5.14 0.70 -0.88
CA THR A 164 -5.49 1.27 0.43
C THR A 164 -6.80 0.73 0.99
N GLU A 165 -7.57 -0.02 0.19
CA GLU A 165 -8.85 -0.60 0.59
C GLU A 165 -8.74 -1.48 1.85
N ASN A 166 -7.62 -2.20 1.98
CA ASN A 166 -7.39 -3.12 3.09
C ASN A 166 -6.58 -2.50 4.25
N LEU A 167 -6.19 -1.21 4.16
CA LEU A 167 -5.38 -0.60 5.23
C LEU A 167 -6.11 -0.62 6.58
N LYS A 168 -7.42 -0.38 6.61
CA LYS A 168 -8.20 -0.43 7.85
C LYS A 168 -8.32 -1.83 8.44
N GLU A 169 -8.16 -2.87 7.65
CA GLU A 169 -8.12 -4.25 8.14
C GLU A 169 -6.81 -4.54 8.86
N GLN A 170 -5.73 -3.96 8.37
CA GLN A 170 -4.37 -4.21 8.86
C GLN A 170 -3.93 -3.25 9.96
N PHE A 171 -4.50 -2.02 10.00
CA PHE A 171 -4.03 -0.94 10.86
C PHE A 171 -5.18 -0.21 11.55
N ASP A 172 -4.93 0.25 12.77
CA ASP A 172 -5.70 1.31 13.42
C ASP A 172 -5.14 2.65 12.94
N ILE A 173 -5.97 3.41 12.20
CA ILE A 173 -5.52 4.60 11.48
C ILE A 173 -6.09 5.85 12.14
N THR A 174 -5.22 6.82 12.40
CA THR A 174 -5.59 8.13 12.92
C THR A 174 -5.03 9.25 12.05
N LEU A 175 -5.80 10.31 11.88
CA LEU A 175 -5.31 11.56 11.29
C LEU A 175 -4.62 12.34 12.41
N VAL A 176 -3.36 12.71 12.18
CA VAL A 176 -2.57 13.50 13.13
C VAL A 176 -2.84 14.97 12.85
N ASP A 177 -3.18 15.73 13.89
CA ASP A 177 -3.32 17.18 13.75
C ASP A 177 -1.97 17.80 13.37
N PRO A 178 -1.94 18.69 12.37
CA PRO A 178 -0.68 19.30 11.95
C PRO A 178 -0.08 20.09 13.12
N ASN A 179 1.13 19.72 13.51
CA ASN A 179 1.94 20.55 14.40
C ASN A 179 2.28 21.85 13.68
N ASN A 180 2.42 22.96 14.43
CA ASN A 180 2.70 24.28 13.88
C ASN A 180 3.99 24.34 13.01
N ASP A 181 4.83 23.34 13.08
CA ASP A 181 6.11 23.22 12.35
C ASP A 181 6.00 22.46 11.03
N GLU A 182 4.84 21.79 10.75
CA GLU A 182 4.66 21.06 9.50
C GLU A 182 3.87 21.89 8.46
N PRO A 183 4.27 21.80 7.17
CA PRO A 183 3.55 22.51 6.12
C PRO A 183 2.08 22.07 6.07
N ALA A 184 1.15 23.01 6.01
CA ALA A 184 -0.29 22.75 5.87
C ALA A 184 -0.66 22.01 4.56
N THR A 185 0.34 21.66 3.73
CA THR A 185 0.23 21.00 2.44
C THR A 185 0.10 19.47 2.54
N PHE A 186 0.26 18.88 3.73
CA PHE A 186 0.16 17.43 3.93
C PHE A 186 -0.99 17.06 4.87
N PHE A 187 -1.49 15.83 4.69
CA PHE A 187 -2.19 15.08 5.72
C PHE A 187 -1.20 14.10 6.32
N GLN A 188 -1.10 14.04 7.64
CA GLN A 188 -0.32 13.00 8.31
C GLN A 188 -1.28 11.93 8.83
N LEU A 189 -1.07 10.69 8.40
CA LEU A 189 -1.76 9.51 8.90
C LEU A 189 -0.81 8.70 9.76
N HIS A 190 -1.22 8.38 10.99
CA HIS A 190 -0.54 7.40 11.84
C HIS A 190 -1.28 6.08 11.77
N LEU A 191 -0.57 5.00 11.43
CA LEU A 191 -1.08 3.65 11.23
C LEU A 191 -0.42 2.73 12.27
N LYS A 192 -1.17 2.34 13.30
CA LYS A 192 -0.73 1.34 14.27
C LYS A 192 -1.08 -0.05 13.77
N VAL A 193 -0.11 -0.96 13.74
CA VAL A 193 -0.32 -2.34 13.27
C VAL A 193 -1.24 -3.10 14.23
N LYS A 194 -2.27 -3.77 13.69
CA LYS A 194 -3.19 -4.59 14.48
C LYS A 194 -2.57 -5.95 14.82
N PRO A 195 -3.01 -6.58 15.93
CA PRO A 195 -2.46 -7.89 16.36
C PRO A 195 -2.67 -9.03 15.37
N ASP A 196 -3.70 -8.96 14.53
CA ASP A 196 -4.06 -9.92 13.49
C ASP A 196 -3.58 -9.51 12.09
N SER A 197 -2.86 -8.39 11.98
CA SER A 197 -2.28 -7.89 10.74
C SER A 197 -1.24 -8.86 10.17
N THR A 198 -1.15 -8.89 8.84
CA THR A 198 -0.05 -9.58 8.14
C THR A 198 1.31 -8.90 8.33
N TYR A 199 1.32 -7.66 8.84
CA TYR A 199 2.52 -6.85 9.10
C TYR A 199 2.99 -6.90 10.56
N LYS A 200 2.32 -7.67 11.43
CA LYS A 200 2.55 -7.69 12.89
C LYS A 200 3.95 -8.13 13.31
N ASP A 201 4.57 -8.97 12.48
CA ASP A 201 5.92 -9.49 12.75
C ASP A 201 7.02 -8.60 12.17
N ASP A 202 6.65 -7.66 11.27
CA ASP A 202 7.59 -6.76 10.61
C ASP A 202 7.59 -5.35 11.22
N TYR A 203 6.39 -4.80 11.52
CA TYR A 203 6.25 -3.40 11.92
C TYR A 203 5.37 -3.21 13.16
N VAL A 204 5.66 -2.16 13.92
CA VAL A 204 4.85 -1.65 15.03
C VAL A 204 3.90 -0.56 14.53
N SER A 205 4.41 0.37 13.73
CA SER A 205 3.64 1.49 13.19
C SER A 205 4.24 2.03 11.89
N LEU A 206 3.39 2.75 11.16
CA LEU A 206 3.79 3.53 10.00
C LEU A 206 3.18 4.93 10.08
N ASP A 207 3.89 5.93 9.57
CA ASP A 207 3.40 7.28 9.40
C ASP A 207 3.51 7.69 7.93
N PHE A 208 2.41 8.24 7.36
CA PHE A 208 2.37 8.72 5.99
C PHE A 208 2.14 10.22 5.97
N TRP A 209 2.94 10.94 5.21
CA TRP A 209 2.67 12.33 4.81
C TRP A 209 2.13 12.34 3.39
N VAL A 210 0.82 12.47 3.27
CA VAL A 210 0.09 12.51 2.01
C VAL A 210 0.01 13.94 1.53
N ASP A 211 0.65 14.24 0.40
CA ASP A 211 0.58 15.55 -0.23
C ASP A 211 -0.85 15.83 -0.72
N LYS A 212 -1.42 16.98 -0.32
CA LYS A 212 -2.82 17.32 -0.60
C LYS A 212 -3.11 17.54 -2.07
N ASP A 213 -2.14 18.03 -2.83
CA ASP A 213 -2.28 18.32 -4.26
C ASP A 213 -2.11 17.04 -5.10
N LEU A 214 -1.10 16.23 -4.76
CA LEU A 214 -0.83 14.98 -5.45
C LEU A 214 -1.79 13.87 -5.02
N GLY A 215 -2.23 13.87 -3.76
CA GLY A 215 -3.01 12.79 -3.14
C GLY A 215 -2.21 11.50 -2.97
N LEU A 216 -0.88 11.58 -2.91
CA LEU A 216 0.05 10.45 -2.77
C LEU A 216 1.00 10.71 -1.59
N PRO A 217 1.50 9.66 -0.93
CA PRO A 217 2.49 9.83 0.13
C PRO A 217 3.85 10.25 -0.48
N THR A 218 4.41 11.31 0.05
CA THR A 218 5.75 11.79 -0.33
C THR A 218 6.79 11.50 0.73
N LYS A 219 6.37 11.20 1.96
CA LYS A 219 7.21 10.71 3.04
C LYS A 219 6.50 9.59 3.77
N ILE A 220 7.23 8.53 4.09
CA ILE A 220 6.78 7.38 4.87
C ILE A 220 7.83 7.11 5.92
N ILE A 221 7.40 6.93 7.17
CA ILE A 221 8.24 6.40 8.25
C ILE A 221 7.61 5.09 8.71
N ALA A 222 8.40 4.04 8.82
CA ALA A 222 8.00 2.77 9.40
C ALA A 222 8.91 2.43 10.57
N VAL A 223 8.32 1.98 11.67
CA VAL A 223 9.04 1.48 12.85
C VAL A 223 8.87 -0.04 12.88
N SER A 224 9.98 -0.76 12.81
CA SER A 224 9.96 -2.23 12.87
C SER A 224 9.74 -2.74 14.30
N THR A 225 9.47 -4.03 14.42
CA THR A 225 9.38 -4.72 15.72
C THR A 225 10.72 -4.79 16.46
N GLU A 226 11.85 -4.58 15.74
CA GLU A 226 13.21 -4.49 16.29
C GLU A 226 13.63 -3.05 16.60
N GLU A 227 12.68 -2.10 16.58
CA GLU A 227 12.89 -0.67 16.81
C GLU A 227 13.71 0.04 15.71
N ASP A 228 14.04 -0.63 14.61
CA ASP A 228 14.63 0.01 13.44
C ASP A 228 13.63 0.98 12.80
N ILE A 229 14.12 2.13 12.36
CA ILE A 229 13.30 3.16 11.70
C ILE A 229 13.70 3.24 10.23
N TYR A 230 12.73 3.10 9.36
CA TYR A 230 12.87 3.23 7.92
C TYR A 230 12.13 4.48 7.45
N GLU A 231 12.84 5.42 6.88
CA GLU A 231 12.25 6.64 6.32
C GLU A 231 12.45 6.67 4.81
N ILE A 232 11.37 6.85 4.07
CA ILE A 232 11.36 7.03 2.62
C ILE A 232 10.86 8.44 2.32
N ARG A 233 11.58 9.15 1.46
CA ARG A 233 11.14 10.42 0.88
C ARG A 233 11.16 10.33 -0.62
N LEU A 234 10.05 10.74 -1.24
CA LEU A 234 9.96 10.96 -2.67
C LEU A 234 10.04 12.46 -2.95
N LEU A 235 11.11 12.87 -3.58
CA LEU A 235 11.41 14.26 -3.84
C LEU A 235 11.12 14.60 -5.30
N LYS A 236 10.44 15.74 -5.53
CA LYS A 236 10.11 16.26 -6.87
C LYS A 236 9.40 15.21 -7.74
N PRO A 237 8.34 14.56 -7.25
CA PRO A 237 7.62 13.55 -8.02
C PRO A 237 7.01 14.16 -9.28
N LYS A 238 7.18 13.47 -10.41
CA LYS A 238 6.53 13.75 -11.68
C LYS A 238 5.53 12.66 -11.96
N ILE A 239 4.25 13.02 -12.01
CA ILE A 239 3.13 12.10 -12.17
C ILE A 239 2.54 12.25 -13.57
N GLY A 240 2.21 11.12 -14.22
CA GLY A 240 1.53 11.08 -15.51
C GLY A 240 2.43 11.31 -16.72
N GLU A 241 3.69 11.70 -16.57
CA GLU A 241 4.65 11.80 -17.67
C GLU A 241 5.05 10.38 -18.13
N LYS A 242 4.87 10.11 -19.43
CA LYS A 242 5.14 8.77 -20.00
C LYS A 242 6.61 8.38 -19.84
N ILE A 243 6.82 7.18 -19.28
CA ILE A 243 8.15 6.57 -19.12
C ILE A 243 8.32 5.49 -20.19
N ASP A 244 9.49 5.47 -20.87
CA ASP A 244 9.81 4.44 -21.87
C ASP A 244 9.98 3.08 -21.17
N LYS A 245 9.45 2.02 -21.78
CA LYS A 245 9.60 0.64 -21.30
C LYS A 245 11.05 0.23 -21.11
N LYS A 246 11.96 0.78 -21.91
CA LYS A 246 13.41 0.54 -21.81
C LYS A 246 13.99 0.90 -20.45
N VAL A 247 13.35 1.81 -19.71
CA VAL A 247 13.79 2.16 -18.35
C VAL A 247 13.71 0.94 -17.43
N PHE A 248 12.81 -0.01 -17.68
CA PHE A 248 12.61 -1.20 -16.86
C PHE A 248 13.37 -2.42 -17.38
N GLU A 249 14.03 -2.31 -18.54
CA GLU A 249 14.92 -3.35 -19.03
C GLU A 249 16.26 -3.32 -18.28
N PHE A 250 16.82 -4.50 -18.04
CA PHE A 250 18.15 -4.62 -17.48
C PHE A 250 18.94 -5.72 -18.18
N LYS A 251 20.25 -5.59 -18.09
CA LYS A 251 21.18 -6.63 -18.52
C LYS A 251 22.14 -6.88 -17.38
N ILE A 252 22.46 -8.14 -17.15
CA ILE A 252 23.47 -8.52 -16.17
C ILE A 252 24.80 -7.87 -16.59
N PRO A 253 25.43 -7.05 -15.72
CA PRO A 253 26.67 -6.40 -16.09
C PRO A 253 27.80 -7.42 -16.29
N ARG A 254 28.77 -7.07 -17.14
CA ARG A 254 29.93 -7.94 -17.36
C ARG A 254 30.71 -8.14 -16.05
N GLY A 255 31.08 -9.40 -15.78
CA GLY A 255 31.86 -9.78 -14.60
C GLY A 255 31.03 -10.00 -13.35
N PHE A 256 29.69 -10.02 -13.47
CA PHE A 256 28.78 -10.55 -12.44
C PHE A 256 28.60 -12.05 -12.64
N GLY A 257 28.33 -12.77 -11.55
CA GLY A 257 28.01 -14.20 -11.59
C GLY A 257 26.60 -14.46 -12.16
N GLU A 258 26.24 -15.73 -12.28
CA GLU A 258 24.88 -16.14 -12.60
C GLU A 258 23.92 -15.66 -11.50
N PRO A 259 22.69 -15.24 -11.88
CA PRO A 259 21.71 -14.82 -10.89
C PRO A 259 21.34 -15.94 -9.92
N GLU A 260 21.33 -15.62 -8.64
CA GLU A 260 20.70 -16.45 -7.63
C GLU A 260 19.17 -16.36 -7.81
N ILE A 261 18.52 -17.49 -8.09
CA ILE A 261 17.07 -17.57 -8.29
C ILE A 261 16.42 -18.02 -6.99
N ILE A 262 15.53 -17.19 -6.46
CA ILE A 262 14.75 -17.46 -5.26
C ILE A 262 13.29 -17.65 -5.70
N PRO A 263 12.80 -18.90 -5.68
CA PRO A 263 11.44 -19.20 -6.14
C PRO A 263 10.39 -18.64 -5.18
N LEU A 264 9.15 -18.54 -5.66
CA LEU A 264 7.99 -18.18 -4.87
C LEU A 264 7.80 -19.22 -3.75
N GLU A 265 7.76 -18.76 -2.51
CA GLU A 265 7.39 -19.62 -1.38
C GLU A 265 5.95 -20.08 -1.56
N LYS A 266 5.76 -21.39 -1.66
CA LYS A 266 4.41 -21.97 -1.62
C LYS A 266 3.93 -21.87 -0.18
N LYS A 267 2.86 -21.10 0.06
CA LYS A 267 2.13 -21.24 1.32
C LYS A 267 1.60 -22.69 1.36
N GLU A 268 2.05 -23.47 2.31
CA GLU A 268 1.41 -24.75 2.63
C GLU A 268 -0.02 -24.42 3.10
N GLU A 269 -1.01 -24.97 2.36
CA GLU A 269 -2.45 -24.83 2.68
C GLU A 269 -2.80 -25.70 3.90
#